data_24ed2b4970e7c1be09aaa827e1c93c07
#
_entry.id   24ed2b4970e7c1be09aaa827e1c93c07
#
_cell.length_a   1.000
_cell.length_b   1.000
_cell.length_c   1.000
_cell.angle_alpha   90.00
_cell.angle_beta   90.00
_cell.angle_gamma   90.00
#
_symmetry.space_group_name_H-M   'P 1'
#
loop_
_entity.id
_entity.type
_entity.pdbx_description
1 polymer ?
#
loop_
_entity_poly.entity_id
_entity_poly.type
_entity_poly.pdbx_seq_one_letter_code
_entity_poly.pdbx_strand_id
1 'polypeptide(L)'
;MVINYKKLNPNGFYLLKYLNDETIRFIILYGGSSSGKSYSVAQTILIQTLQDGENTLVMRKVGASILKTIYEDYKVAAIGLGISHLFKFQQNTIKCLVNGAKIDFSGLDDPEKIKGISNYKRVQLEEWSEFEHPDFKQLRKRLRGKKGQQIICTFNPISESHWIKKEFIDKDKWHDVPMTVTIAGKELPEELTKVKSVRKNAPRQILNLRTKQIEEQAPNTVIIQSTYLNNFWVVGSPDGTYGFYDEQCVADFEYDRVHDPDYY
;
A
#
# COMPACT_ATOMS: atom_id res chain seq x y z
N MET A 1 -19.77 -7.01 12.47
CA MET A 1 -19.61 -7.13 10.99
C MET A 1 -18.49 -8.13 10.72
N VAL A 2 -18.74 -9.13 9.87
CA VAL A 2 -17.70 -10.10 9.49
C VAL A 2 -17.19 -9.69 8.09
N ILE A 3 -15.93 -9.30 8.01
CA ILE A 3 -15.29 -9.00 6.72
C ILE A 3 -14.86 -10.33 6.09
N ASN A 4 -15.27 -10.55 4.85
CA ASN A 4 -14.83 -11.73 4.12
C ASN A 4 -13.40 -11.53 3.58
N TYR A 5 -12.41 -11.93 4.37
CA TYR A 5 -10.99 -11.82 4.00
C TYR A 5 -10.61 -12.64 2.76
N LYS A 6 -11.39 -13.65 2.38
CA LYS A 6 -11.17 -14.40 1.13
C LYS A 6 -11.25 -13.54 -0.14
N LYS A 7 -11.87 -12.35 -0.04
CA LYS A 7 -11.97 -11.39 -1.15
C LYS A 7 -10.77 -10.46 -1.26
N LEU A 8 -9.74 -10.63 -0.46
CA LEU A 8 -8.51 -9.85 -0.56
C LEU A 8 -7.56 -10.47 -1.58
N ASN A 9 -6.88 -9.62 -2.34
CA ASN A 9 -5.68 -10.03 -3.07
C ASN A 9 -4.55 -10.38 -2.07
N PRO A 10 -3.59 -11.23 -2.45
CA PRO A 10 -2.43 -11.58 -1.62
C PRO A 10 -1.72 -10.40 -0.95
N ASN A 11 -1.50 -9.31 -1.68
CA ASN A 11 -0.94 -8.06 -1.14
C ASN A 11 -1.71 -7.53 0.08
N GLY A 12 -3.03 -7.67 0.08
CA GLY A 12 -3.91 -7.16 1.12
C GLY A 12 -3.65 -7.79 2.48
N PHE A 13 -3.28 -9.06 2.53
CA PHE A 13 -2.98 -9.73 3.80
C PHE A 13 -1.72 -9.16 4.48
N TYR A 14 -0.67 -8.90 3.70
CA TYR A 14 0.55 -8.25 4.25
C TYR A 14 0.31 -6.80 4.61
N LEU A 15 -0.49 -6.09 3.81
CA LEU A 15 -0.90 -4.72 4.15
C LEU A 15 -1.61 -4.68 5.50
N LEU A 16 -2.61 -5.54 5.74
CA LEU A 16 -3.31 -5.62 7.03
C LEU A 16 -2.35 -5.95 8.18
N LYS A 17 -1.43 -6.90 7.98
CA LYS A 17 -0.41 -7.25 8.97
C LYS A 17 0.42 -6.03 9.37
N TYR A 18 0.94 -5.28 8.40
CA TYR A 18 1.86 -4.17 8.66
C TYR A 18 1.18 -2.84 8.96
N LEU A 19 -0.07 -2.66 8.56
CA LEU A 19 -0.87 -1.51 9.00
C LEU A 19 -1.21 -1.56 10.50
N ASN A 20 -1.26 -2.77 11.06
CA ASN A 20 -1.45 -2.99 12.50
C ASN A 20 -0.15 -3.02 13.31
N ASP A 21 1.02 -2.94 12.65
CA ASP A 21 2.34 -2.88 13.29
C ASP A 21 2.80 -1.42 13.40
N GLU A 22 2.65 -0.81 14.57
CA GLU A 22 3.03 0.59 14.83
C GLU A 22 4.55 0.86 14.72
N THR A 23 5.39 -0.17 14.66
CA THR A 23 6.82 -0.02 14.42
C THR A 23 7.14 0.26 12.96
N ILE A 24 6.25 -0.16 12.04
CA ILE A 24 6.41 0.03 10.61
C ILE A 24 5.96 1.43 10.20
N ARG A 25 6.90 2.21 9.70
CA ARG A 25 6.68 3.58 9.20
C ARG A 25 6.38 3.62 7.72
N PHE A 26 7.04 2.76 6.93
CA PHE A 26 6.93 2.72 5.47
C PHE A 26 6.49 1.35 5.01
N ILE A 27 5.42 1.32 4.21
CA ILE A 27 4.92 0.12 3.55
C ILE A 27 5.00 0.39 2.05
N ILE A 28 5.83 -0.37 1.35
CA ILE A 28 6.12 -0.17 -0.06
C ILE A 28 5.59 -1.36 -0.84
N LEU A 29 4.69 -1.11 -1.79
CA LEU A 29 4.23 -2.09 -2.75
C LEU A 29 4.88 -1.81 -4.10
N TYR A 30 5.61 -2.80 -4.58
CA TYR A 30 6.37 -2.73 -5.80
C TYR A 30 6.04 -3.90 -6.72
N GLY A 31 5.87 -3.63 -8.01
CA GLY A 31 5.56 -4.66 -9.00
C GLY A 31 5.02 -4.08 -10.29
N GLY A 32 4.94 -4.87 -11.34
CA GLY A 32 4.45 -4.45 -12.65
C GLY A 32 2.99 -4.00 -12.66
N SER A 33 2.53 -3.53 -13.79
CA SER A 33 1.11 -3.30 -14.05
C SER A 33 0.30 -4.55 -13.73
N SER A 34 -0.96 -4.38 -13.40
CA SER A 34 -1.88 -5.47 -13.08
C SER A 34 -1.48 -6.37 -11.89
N SER A 35 -0.46 -6.01 -11.10
CA SER A 35 -0.11 -6.76 -9.87
C SER A 35 -1.05 -6.50 -8.67
N GLY A 36 -2.14 -5.76 -8.87
CA GLY A 36 -3.19 -5.53 -7.87
C GLY A 36 -2.79 -4.61 -6.70
N LYS A 37 -1.68 -3.86 -6.80
CA LYS A 37 -1.17 -3.00 -5.72
C LYS A 37 -2.21 -1.98 -5.23
N SER A 38 -2.65 -1.08 -6.11
CA SER A 38 -3.55 0.04 -5.78
C SER A 38 -4.88 -0.46 -5.24
N TYR A 39 -5.44 -1.48 -5.88
CA TYR A 39 -6.69 -2.11 -5.44
C TYR A 39 -6.55 -2.76 -4.05
N SER A 40 -5.44 -3.46 -3.78
CA SER A 40 -5.17 -4.06 -2.47
C SER A 40 -5.03 -2.98 -1.38
N VAL A 41 -4.39 -1.84 -1.68
CA VAL A 41 -4.32 -0.71 -0.75
C VAL A 41 -5.71 -0.17 -0.48
N ALA A 42 -6.53 0.05 -1.52
CA ALA A 42 -7.90 0.53 -1.36
C ALA A 42 -8.74 -0.41 -0.47
N GLN A 43 -8.69 -1.72 -0.71
CA GLN A 43 -9.38 -2.73 0.12
C GLN A 43 -8.97 -2.62 1.59
N THR A 44 -7.66 -2.58 1.85
CA THR A 44 -7.14 -2.62 3.22
C THR A 44 -7.32 -1.30 3.97
N ILE A 45 -7.23 -0.16 3.30
CA ILE A 45 -7.51 1.14 3.92
C ILE A 45 -8.98 1.27 4.29
N LEU A 46 -9.92 0.81 3.45
CA LEU A 46 -11.34 0.77 3.80
C LEU A 46 -11.59 -0.08 5.05
N ILE A 47 -10.98 -1.27 5.11
CA ILE A 47 -11.10 -2.16 6.28
C ILE A 47 -10.52 -1.48 7.53
N GLN A 48 -9.32 -0.92 7.45
CA GLN A 48 -8.67 -0.26 8.57
C GLN A 48 -9.45 0.96 9.05
N THR A 49 -9.98 1.76 8.12
CA THR A 49 -10.82 2.93 8.46
C THR A 49 -12.06 2.53 9.26
N LEU A 50 -12.66 1.37 8.95
CA LEU A 50 -13.77 0.82 9.74
C LEU A 50 -13.34 0.35 11.13
N GLN A 51 -12.14 -0.22 11.25
CA GLN A 51 -11.64 -0.85 12.47
C GLN A 51 -11.12 0.16 13.49
N ASP A 52 -10.31 1.13 13.05
CA ASP A 52 -9.59 2.03 13.96
C ASP A 52 -10.14 3.47 13.99
N GLY A 53 -10.99 3.86 13.04
CA GLY A 53 -11.56 5.19 12.99
C GLY A 53 -10.55 6.29 12.65
N GLU A 54 -9.42 5.96 12.07
CA GLU A 54 -8.36 6.91 11.76
C GLU A 54 -8.42 7.41 10.31
N ASN A 55 -8.08 8.70 10.14
CA ASN A 55 -8.09 9.34 8.83
C ASN A 55 -6.88 8.89 7.98
N THR A 56 -7.14 8.77 6.67
CA THR A 56 -6.13 8.48 5.64
C THR A 56 -6.15 9.57 4.58
N LEU A 57 -4.97 10.02 4.13
CA LEU A 57 -4.80 10.89 2.97
C LEU A 57 -4.23 10.07 1.81
N VAL A 58 -4.89 10.12 0.67
CA VAL A 58 -4.45 9.49 -0.58
C VAL A 58 -3.95 10.58 -1.51
N MET A 59 -2.71 10.45 -1.96
CA MET A 59 -2.04 11.46 -2.78
C MET A 59 -1.48 10.87 -4.06
N ARG A 60 -1.57 11.66 -5.14
CA ARG A 60 -0.84 11.48 -6.38
C ARG A 60 -0.11 12.77 -6.73
N LYS A 61 0.96 12.72 -7.52
CA LYS A 61 1.71 13.93 -7.94
C LYS A 61 0.78 14.92 -8.64
N VAL A 62 -0.04 14.45 -9.58
CA VAL A 62 -1.01 15.25 -10.32
C VAL A 62 -2.43 14.98 -9.82
N GLY A 63 -3.06 15.99 -9.21
CA GLY A 63 -4.36 15.85 -8.58
C GLY A 63 -5.53 15.60 -9.54
N ALA A 64 -5.47 16.11 -10.77
CA ALA A 64 -6.55 15.98 -11.75
C ALA A 64 -6.91 14.53 -12.12
N SER A 65 -5.95 13.60 -12.04
CA SER A 65 -6.17 12.19 -12.37
C SER A 65 -6.62 11.34 -11.18
N ILE A 66 -6.41 11.79 -9.94
CA ILE A 66 -6.63 10.99 -8.73
C ILE A 66 -8.09 10.54 -8.58
N LEU A 67 -9.04 11.41 -8.92
CA LEU A 67 -10.47 11.11 -8.81
C LEU A 67 -10.97 10.13 -9.88
N LYS A 68 -10.32 10.14 -11.05
CA LYS A 68 -10.69 9.25 -12.17
C LYS A 68 -10.09 7.85 -12.07
N THR A 69 -9.09 7.67 -11.22
CA THR A 69 -8.36 6.41 -11.07
C THR A 69 -8.54 5.85 -9.67
N ILE A 70 -7.72 6.29 -8.73
CA ILE A 70 -7.65 5.70 -7.38
C ILE A 70 -8.95 5.84 -6.58
N TYR A 71 -9.66 6.97 -6.71
CA TYR A 71 -10.94 7.13 -6.03
C TYR A 71 -11.97 6.10 -6.51
N GLU A 72 -12.00 5.79 -7.81
CA GLU A 72 -12.85 4.73 -8.36
C GLU A 72 -12.42 3.34 -7.85
N ASP A 73 -11.12 3.06 -7.72
CA ASP A 73 -10.64 1.81 -7.11
C ASP A 73 -11.19 1.62 -5.69
N TYR A 74 -11.24 2.69 -4.89
CA TYR A 74 -11.85 2.64 -3.56
C TYR A 74 -13.35 2.32 -3.60
N LYS A 75 -14.10 2.88 -4.56
CA LYS A 75 -15.51 2.56 -4.72
C LYS A 75 -15.71 1.09 -5.11
N VAL A 76 -14.97 0.63 -6.12
CA VAL A 76 -15.03 -0.76 -6.57
C VAL A 76 -14.62 -1.72 -5.46
N ALA A 77 -13.58 -1.39 -4.70
CA ALA A 77 -13.16 -2.19 -3.55
C ALA A 77 -14.24 -2.26 -2.45
N ALA A 78 -14.90 -1.15 -2.15
CA ALA A 78 -15.99 -1.13 -1.17
C ALA A 78 -17.18 -1.98 -1.60
N ILE A 79 -17.53 -1.96 -2.90
CA ILE A 79 -18.59 -2.80 -3.48
C ILE A 79 -18.16 -4.28 -3.44
N GLY A 80 -16.95 -4.60 -3.90
CA GLY A 80 -16.41 -5.96 -3.89
C GLY A 80 -16.37 -6.60 -2.50
N LEU A 81 -16.05 -5.81 -1.48
CA LEU A 81 -16.07 -6.25 -0.08
C LEU A 81 -17.49 -6.30 0.53
N GLY A 82 -18.52 -5.76 -0.16
CA GLY A 82 -19.89 -5.67 0.35
C GLY A 82 -20.08 -4.64 1.46
N ILE A 83 -19.18 -3.66 1.58
CA ILE A 83 -19.17 -2.65 2.65
C ILE A 83 -19.49 -1.23 2.17
N SER A 84 -19.85 -1.04 0.91
CA SER A 84 -20.13 0.27 0.31
C SER A 84 -21.18 1.07 1.07
N HIS A 85 -22.19 0.40 1.64
CA HIS A 85 -23.25 1.00 2.45
C HIS A 85 -22.75 1.61 3.77
N LEU A 86 -21.54 1.29 4.20
CA LEU A 86 -20.90 1.84 5.41
C LEU A 86 -20.13 3.13 5.13
N PHE A 87 -20.07 3.57 3.87
CA PHE A 87 -19.33 4.73 3.45
C PHE A 87 -20.19 5.70 2.66
N LYS A 88 -19.95 7.01 2.86
CA LYS A 88 -20.51 8.08 2.04
C LYS A 88 -19.42 8.58 1.09
N PHE A 89 -19.64 8.40 -0.20
CA PHE A 89 -18.76 8.85 -1.27
C PHE A 89 -19.09 10.29 -1.65
N GLN A 90 -18.12 11.19 -1.51
CA GLN A 90 -18.22 12.63 -1.81
C GLN A 90 -17.14 12.98 -2.84
N GLN A 91 -17.12 14.22 -3.35
CA GLN A 91 -16.23 14.60 -4.45
C GLN A 91 -14.75 14.22 -4.25
N ASN A 92 -14.17 14.55 -3.09
CA ASN A 92 -12.74 14.31 -2.79
C ASN A 92 -12.54 13.56 -1.47
N THR A 93 -13.60 12.99 -0.91
CA THR A 93 -13.59 12.39 0.42
C THR A 93 -14.52 11.19 0.45
N ILE A 94 -14.07 10.11 1.03
CA ILE A 94 -14.90 8.97 1.42
C ILE A 94 -15.03 9.01 2.94
N LYS A 95 -16.24 9.19 3.45
CA LYS A 95 -16.51 9.26 4.89
C LYS A 95 -17.08 7.94 5.39
N CYS A 96 -16.44 7.37 6.40
CA CYS A 96 -16.97 6.22 7.13
C CYS A 96 -18.21 6.66 7.96
N LEU A 97 -19.34 5.99 7.77
CA LEU A 97 -20.58 6.29 8.47
C LEU A 97 -20.62 5.67 9.89
N VAL A 98 -19.75 4.71 10.16
CA VAL A 98 -19.69 3.99 11.45
C VAL A 98 -18.99 4.81 12.53
N ASN A 99 -17.88 5.47 12.19
CA ASN A 99 -17.02 6.16 13.15
C ASN A 99 -16.65 7.60 12.75
N GLY A 100 -17.08 8.05 11.57
CA GLY A 100 -16.85 9.41 11.08
C GLY A 100 -15.49 9.66 10.46
N ALA A 101 -14.59 8.68 10.43
CA ALA A 101 -13.26 8.78 9.81
C ALA A 101 -13.35 9.07 8.32
N LYS A 102 -12.28 9.66 7.78
CA LYS A 102 -12.24 10.13 6.39
C LYS A 102 -11.06 9.54 5.65
N ILE A 103 -11.28 9.28 4.39
CA ILE A 103 -10.25 9.02 3.39
C ILE A 103 -10.33 10.19 2.41
N ASP A 104 -9.35 11.08 2.47
CA ASP A 104 -9.30 12.30 1.66
C ASP A 104 -8.34 12.10 0.47
N PHE A 105 -8.70 12.66 -0.69
CA PHE A 105 -7.94 12.53 -1.94
C PHE A 105 -7.41 13.90 -2.39
N SER A 106 -6.11 13.99 -2.65
CA SER A 106 -5.45 15.26 -3.01
C SER A 106 -4.27 15.07 -3.94
N GLY A 107 -4.08 16.00 -4.88
CA GLY A 107 -2.81 16.13 -5.60
C GLY A 107 -1.74 16.81 -4.75
N LEU A 108 -0.47 16.65 -5.17
CA LEU A 108 0.66 17.36 -4.58
C LEU A 108 0.98 18.68 -5.31
N ASP A 109 0.19 19.04 -6.30
CA ASP A 109 0.27 20.28 -7.07
C ASP A 109 0.10 21.56 -6.22
N ASP A 110 -0.41 21.41 -4.98
CA ASP A 110 -0.56 22.48 -4.03
C ASP A 110 0.24 22.19 -2.73
N PRO A 111 1.40 22.86 -2.52
CA PRO A 111 2.20 22.70 -1.31
C PRO A 111 1.47 23.05 0.01
N GLU A 112 0.44 23.87 -0.05
CA GLU A 112 -0.36 24.22 1.13
C GLU A 112 -1.13 22.99 1.69
N LYS A 113 -1.56 22.09 0.81
CA LYS A 113 -2.25 20.84 1.19
C LYS A 113 -1.38 19.93 2.06
N ILE A 114 -0.04 20.05 1.94
CA ILE A 114 0.89 19.28 2.79
C ILE A 114 0.94 19.83 4.22
N LYS A 115 0.53 21.07 4.46
CA LYS A 115 0.62 21.67 5.81
C LYS A 115 -0.29 20.98 6.83
N GLY A 116 -1.41 20.40 6.40
CA GLY A 116 -2.41 19.75 7.27
C GLY A 116 -2.22 18.25 7.49
N ILE A 117 -1.17 17.62 6.92
CA ILE A 117 -1.06 16.15 6.92
C ILE A 117 -0.79 15.52 8.29
N SER A 118 -0.42 16.29 9.30
CA SER A 118 -0.20 15.80 10.67
C SER A 118 -1.44 15.13 11.30
N ASN A 119 -2.64 15.49 10.83
CA ASN A 119 -3.89 14.95 11.36
C ASN A 119 -4.22 13.54 10.83
N TYR A 120 -3.52 13.07 9.80
CA TYR A 120 -3.75 11.75 9.24
C TYR A 120 -2.89 10.69 9.94
N LYS A 121 -3.47 9.53 10.17
CA LYS A 121 -2.74 8.35 10.65
C LYS A 121 -1.92 7.75 9.51
N ARG A 122 -2.45 7.79 8.27
CA ARG A 122 -1.85 7.19 7.09
C ARG A 122 -1.82 8.17 5.93
N VAL A 123 -0.76 8.07 5.14
CA VAL A 123 -0.67 8.73 3.83
C VAL A 123 -0.35 7.67 2.80
N GLN A 124 -1.20 7.52 1.77
CA GLN A 124 -0.91 6.72 0.59
C GLN A 124 -0.33 7.62 -0.49
N LEU A 125 0.80 7.23 -1.05
CA LEU A 125 1.43 7.85 -2.22
C LEU A 125 1.27 6.90 -3.40
N GLU A 126 0.32 7.23 -4.27
CA GLU A 126 0.05 6.46 -5.48
C GLU A 126 0.96 6.92 -6.61
N GLU A 127 1.50 5.98 -7.40
CA GLU A 127 2.56 6.24 -8.40
C GLU A 127 3.71 7.03 -7.76
N TRP A 128 4.27 6.49 -6.66
CA TRP A 128 5.32 7.15 -5.89
C TRP A 128 6.55 7.53 -6.74
N SER A 129 6.80 6.82 -7.82
CA SER A 129 7.85 7.16 -8.81
C SER A 129 7.65 8.51 -9.49
N GLU A 130 6.42 9.04 -9.56
CA GLU A 130 6.15 10.38 -10.09
C GLU A 130 6.58 11.51 -9.14
N PHE A 131 6.74 11.22 -7.84
CA PHE A 131 7.12 12.22 -6.83
C PHE A 131 8.61 12.52 -6.90
N GLU A 132 8.97 13.79 -6.69
CA GLU A 132 10.37 14.16 -6.54
C GLU A 132 10.89 13.87 -5.12
N HIS A 133 12.19 13.63 -4.99
CA HIS A 133 12.81 13.39 -3.71
C HIS A 133 12.58 14.51 -2.66
N PRO A 134 12.63 15.82 -3.03
CA PRO A 134 12.26 16.90 -2.11
C PRO A 134 10.83 16.82 -1.60
N ASP A 135 9.85 16.47 -2.46
CA ASP A 135 8.45 16.32 -2.10
C ASP A 135 8.29 15.25 -1.01
N PHE A 136 8.88 14.08 -1.25
CA PHE A 136 8.84 12.97 -0.28
C PHE A 136 9.51 13.35 1.03
N LYS A 137 10.63 14.06 1.01
CA LYS A 137 11.28 14.55 2.23
C LYS A 137 10.37 15.49 3.03
N GLN A 138 9.64 16.36 2.35
CA GLN A 138 8.69 17.26 3.02
C GLN A 138 7.53 16.49 3.64
N LEU A 139 6.89 15.59 2.88
CA LEU A 139 5.81 14.74 3.37
C LEU A 139 6.23 13.98 4.63
N ARG A 140 7.38 13.30 4.58
CA ARG A 140 7.93 12.52 5.69
C ARG A 140 8.17 13.36 6.95
N LYS A 141 8.67 14.61 6.79
CA LYS A 141 8.93 15.53 7.91
C LYS A 141 7.64 16.07 8.52
N ARG A 142 6.59 16.27 7.71
CA ARG A 142 5.32 16.86 8.14
C ARG A 142 4.34 15.84 8.71
N LEU A 143 4.42 14.58 8.31
CA LEU A 143 3.63 13.50 8.89
C LEU A 143 4.20 13.14 10.28
N ARG A 144 3.78 13.88 11.29
CA ARG A 144 4.22 13.79 12.70
C ARG A 144 3.08 14.17 13.63
N GLY A 145 3.21 13.82 14.92
CA GLY A 145 2.25 14.25 15.95
C GLY A 145 1.28 13.16 16.41
N LYS A 146 1.19 12.05 15.68
CA LYS A 146 0.47 10.85 16.13
C LYS A 146 1.44 9.66 16.21
N LYS A 147 1.23 8.79 17.19
CA LYS A 147 1.98 7.53 17.30
C LYS A 147 1.64 6.59 16.14
N GLY A 148 2.65 5.89 15.61
CA GLY A 148 2.46 4.88 14.58
C GLY A 148 1.90 5.43 13.25
N GLN A 149 2.22 6.68 12.86
CA GLN A 149 1.85 7.21 11.55
C GLN A 149 2.61 6.49 10.44
N GLN A 150 1.93 6.17 9.33
CA GLN A 150 2.46 5.33 8.26
C GLN A 150 2.36 6.01 6.90
N ILE A 151 3.33 5.70 6.03
CA ILE A 151 3.34 6.09 4.61
C ILE A 151 3.31 4.81 3.78
N ILE A 152 2.30 4.68 2.93
CA ILE A 152 2.10 3.56 2.01
C ILE A 152 2.46 4.07 0.62
N CYS A 153 3.39 3.41 -0.06
CA CYS A 153 3.85 3.80 -1.38
C CYS A 153 3.57 2.69 -2.39
N THR A 154 2.98 3.04 -3.53
CA THR A 154 2.80 2.11 -4.66
C THR A 154 3.55 2.64 -5.87
N PHE A 155 4.27 1.80 -6.59
CA PHE A 155 4.90 2.16 -7.86
C PHE A 155 5.25 0.94 -8.71
N ASN A 156 5.41 1.18 -10.01
CA ASN A 156 5.86 0.19 -10.99
C ASN A 156 7.40 0.13 -11.05
N PRO A 157 8.00 -0.87 -11.70
CA PRO A 157 9.44 -0.93 -11.88
C PRO A 157 10.04 0.39 -12.37
N ILE A 158 11.17 0.77 -11.81
CA ILE A 158 11.88 2.03 -12.07
C ILE A 158 13.31 1.73 -12.50
N SER A 159 13.91 2.68 -13.21
CA SER A 159 15.32 2.58 -13.63
C SER A 159 16.27 2.55 -12.42
N GLU A 160 17.44 1.95 -12.59
CA GLU A 160 18.54 1.93 -11.61
C GLU A 160 18.99 3.36 -11.21
N SER A 161 18.78 4.35 -12.09
CA SER A 161 19.14 5.74 -11.83
C SER A 161 18.10 6.49 -10.98
N HIS A 162 16.92 5.95 -10.76
CA HIS A 162 15.83 6.62 -10.07
C HIS A 162 16.15 6.89 -8.59
N TRP A 163 15.72 8.04 -8.06
CA TRP A 163 16.01 8.44 -6.69
C TRP A 163 15.47 7.46 -5.62
N ILE A 164 14.32 6.81 -5.87
CA ILE A 164 13.77 5.79 -4.95
C ILE A 164 14.77 4.65 -4.79
N LYS A 165 15.35 4.17 -5.92
CA LYS A 165 16.36 3.10 -5.88
C LYS A 165 17.59 3.57 -5.11
N LYS A 166 18.22 4.67 -5.52
CA LYS A 166 19.48 5.17 -4.96
C LYS A 166 19.36 5.69 -3.53
N GLU A 167 18.31 6.48 -3.25
CA GLU A 167 18.22 7.27 -2.02
C GLU A 167 17.37 6.58 -0.95
N PHE A 168 16.63 5.55 -1.29
CA PHE A 168 15.76 4.86 -0.35
C PHE A 168 16.06 3.36 -0.29
N ILE A 169 16.05 2.64 -1.42
CA ILE A 169 16.20 1.18 -1.41
C ILE A 169 17.66 0.78 -1.15
N ASP A 170 18.62 1.31 -1.92
CA ASP A 170 20.02 0.88 -1.87
C ASP A 170 20.76 1.34 -0.60
N LYS A 171 20.20 2.29 0.14
CA LYS A 171 20.79 2.76 1.40
C LYS A 171 20.56 1.82 2.58
N ASP A 172 19.67 0.85 2.42
CA ASP A 172 19.35 -0.12 3.45
C ASP A 172 19.84 -1.52 3.12
N LYS A 173 20.04 -2.31 4.17
CA LYS A 173 20.14 -3.76 4.05
C LYS A 173 18.74 -4.34 4.23
N TRP A 174 18.41 -5.34 3.42
CA TRP A 174 17.09 -5.97 3.40
C TRP A 174 17.19 -7.43 3.78
N HIS A 175 16.21 -7.90 4.53
CA HIS A 175 16.08 -9.30 4.93
C HIS A 175 14.72 -9.81 4.48
N ASP A 176 14.69 -11.03 3.94
CA ASP A 176 13.43 -11.71 3.63
C ASP A 176 12.66 -12.01 4.91
N VAL A 177 11.35 -11.87 4.82
CA VAL A 177 10.42 -12.16 5.91
C VAL A 177 9.60 -13.38 5.52
N PRO A 178 9.36 -14.33 6.45
CA PRO A 178 8.47 -15.46 6.19
C PRO A 178 7.11 -15.01 5.65
N MET A 179 6.69 -15.59 4.54
CA MET A 179 5.43 -15.27 3.87
C MET A 179 4.23 -16.01 4.49
N THR A 180 4.23 -16.13 5.80
CA THR A 180 3.10 -16.67 6.56
C THR A 180 2.21 -15.55 7.05
N VAL A 181 0.91 -15.71 6.88
CA VAL A 181 -0.11 -14.77 7.35
C VAL A 181 -1.08 -15.50 8.25
N THR A 182 -1.30 -14.95 9.44
CA THR A 182 -2.23 -15.47 10.43
C THR A 182 -3.35 -14.46 10.65
N ILE A 183 -4.61 -14.91 10.52
CA ILE A 183 -5.79 -14.11 10.86
C ILE A 183 -6.60 -14.85 11.93
N ALA A 184 -6.94 -14.15 12.99
CA ALA A 184 -7.68 -14.69 14.14
C ALA A 184 -7.07 -16.00 14.69
N GLY A 185 -5.74 -16.09 14.75
CA GLY A 185 -5.00 -17.23 15.27
C GLY A 185 -4.88 -18.43 14.31
N LYS A 186 -5.42 -18.33 13.09
CA LYS A 186 -5.28 -19.37 12.06
C LYS A 186 -4.33 -18.89 10.95
N GLU A 187 -3.37 -19.72 10.62
CA GLU A 187 -2.52 -19.52 9.44
C GLU A 187 -3.36 -19.73 8.17
N LEU A 188 -3.23 -18.80 7.23
CA LEU A 188 -3.92 -18.89 5.95
C LEU A 188 -3.14 -19.78 4.98
N PRO A 189 -3.83 -20.47 4.07
CA PRO A 189 -3.20 -21.21 2.99
C PRO A 189 -2.23 -20.34 2.17
N GLU A 190 -1.07 -20.89 1.82
CA GLU A 190 -0.04 -20.18 1.04
C GLU A 190 -0.59 -19.66 -0.29
N GLU A 191 -1.42 -20.45 -0.97
CA GLU A 191 -2.03 -20.10 -2.25
C GLU A 191 -2.88 -18.82 -2.21
N LEU A 192 -3.45 -18.49 -1.04
CA LEU A 192 -4.22 -17.25 -0.83
C LEU A 192 -3.33 -16.04 -0.53
N THR A 193 -2.14 -16.25 -0.04
CA THR A 193 -1.28 -15.20 0.52
C THR A 193 0.03 -15.00 -0.24
N LYS A 194 0.30 -15.84 -1.25
CA LYS A 194 1.58 -15.83 -1.96
C LYS A 194 1.79 -14.54 -2.75
N VAL A 195 2.88 -13.85 -2.46
CA VAL A 195 3.43 -12.73 -3.23
C VAL A 195 4.84 -13.10 -3.71
N LYS A 196 5.46 -12.29 -4.56
CA LYS A 196 6.82 -12.57 -5.05
C LYS A 196 7.85 -12.54 -3.93
N SER A 197 7.82 -11.52 -3.08
CA SER A 197 8.66 -11.44 -1.88
C SER A 197 8.13 -10.43 -0.87
N VAL A 198 8.50 -10.63 0.40
CA VAL A 198 8.31 -9.63 1.46
C VAL A 198 9.64 -9.44 2.17
N ARG A 199 10.10 -8.18 2.25
CA ARG A 199 11.39 -7.85 2.86
C ARG A 199 11.24 -6.73 3.87
N LYS A 200 11.98 -6.78 4.97
CA LYS A 200 12.13 -5.70 5.94
C LYS A 200 13.54 -5.13 5.89
N ASN A 201 13.67 -3.82 6.17
CA ASN A 201 15.00 -3.25 6.35
C ASN A 201 15.67 -3.77 7.62
N ALA A 202 17.00 -3.72 7.66
CA ALA A 202 17.77 -4.05 8.87
C ALA A 202 17.55 -3.02 9.98
N PRO A 203 17.75 -3.40 11.25
CA PRO A 203 17.87 -2.46 12.35
C PRO A 203 18.96 -1.42 12.08
N ARG A 204 18.76 -0.20 12.55
CA ARG A 204 19.70 0.92 12.36
C ARG A 204 20.19 1.45 13.70
N GLN A 205 21.45 1.84 13.75
CA GLN A 205 21.96 2.59 14.91
C GLN A 205 21.59 4.07 14.79
N ILE A 206 20.93 4.61 15.80
CA ILE A 206 20.52 5.99 15.84
C ILE A 206 20.95 6.64 17.18
N LEU A 207 21.30 7.93 17.12
CA LEU A 207 21.50 8.70 18.34
C LEU A 207 20.13 9.07 18.94
N ASN A 208 19.83 8.54 20.12
CA ASN A 208 18.66 8.97 20.88
C ASN A 208 18.99 10.32 21.55
N LEU A 209 18.33 11.39 21.08
CA LEU A 209 18.59 12.74 21.57
C LEU A 209 18.17 12.95 23.05
N ARG A 210 17.31 12.09 23.59
CA ARG A 210 16.87 12.15 24.99
C ARG A 210 17.90 11.51 25.93
N THR A 211 18.33 10.29 25.57
CA THR A 211 19.31 9.54 26.40
C THR A 211 20.76 9.91 26.09
N LYS A 212 21.03 10.55 24.95
CA LYS A 212 22.35 10.84 24.37
C LYS A 212 23.18 9.59 24.09
N GLN A 213 22.52 8.44 23.98
CA GLN A 213 23.16 7.16 23.67
C GLN A 213 22.81 6.72 22.23
N ILE A 214 23.69 5.90 21.66
CA ILE A 214 23.40 5.19 20.41
C ILE A 214 22.51 4.00 20.76
N GLU A 215 21.34 3.95 20.16
CA GLU A 215 20.35 2.91 20.37
C GLU A 215 20.00 2.23 19.03
N GLU A 216 19.61 0.98 19.10
CA GLU A 216 19.15 0.26 17.93
C GLU A 216 17.68 0.59 17.64
N GLN A 217 17.41 1.17 16.47
CA GLN A 217 16.08 1.32 15.94
C GLN A 217 15.65 0.03 15.24
N ALA A 218 14.54 -0.55 15.66
CA ALA A 218 13.95 -1.70 15.01
C ALA A 218 13.62 -1.43 13.53
N PRO A 219 13.52 -2.48 12.68
CA PRO A 219 13.06 -2.35 11.30
C PRO A 219 11.74 -1.58 11.22
N ASN A 220 11.69 -0.57 10.36
CA ASN A 220 10.52 0.30 10.22
C ASN A 220 9.99 0.42 8.79
N THR A 221 10.57 -0.34 7.87
CA THR A 221 10.21 -0.32 6.46
C THR A 221 10.00 -1.74 5.95
N VAL A 222 8.92 -1.96 5.24
CA VAL A 222 8.62 -3.22 4.56
C VAL A 222 8.41 -3.00 3.07
N ILE A 223 8.95 -3.89 2.24
CA ILE A 223 8.69 -3.95 0.81
C ILE A 223 7.94 -5.25 0.51
N ILE A 224 6.79 -5.11 -0.15
CA ILE A 224 5.97 -6.21 -0.65
C ILE A 224 6.08 -6.16 -2.16
N GLN A 225 6.64 -7.20 -2.75
CA GLN A 225 6.77 -7.33 -4.20
C GLN A 225 5.74 -8.31 -4.75
N SER A 226 5.02 -7.90 -5.78
CA SER A 226 4.00 -8.72 -6.43
C SER A 226 4.09 -8.64 -7.95
N THR A 227 3.48 -9.61 -8.61
CA THR A 227 3.30 -9.67 -10.07
C THR A 227 1.82 -9.80 -10.40
N TYR A 228 1.44 -9.82 -11.67
CA TYR A 228 0.06 -10.11 -12.08
C TYR A 228 -0.47 -11.46 -11.55
N LEU A 229 0.42 -12.45 -11.31
CA LEU A 229 0.06 -13.74 -10.72
C LEU A 229 -0.45 -13.64 -9.27
N ASN A 230 -0.25 -12.50 -8.62
CA ASN A 230 -0.76 -12.20 -7.28
C ASN A 230 -2.03 -11.35 -7.30
N ASN A 231 -2.65 -11.18 -8.48
CA ASN A 231 -3.89 -10.44 -8.66
C ASN A 231 -5.03 -11.37 -9.07
N PHE A 232 -5.92 -11.67 -8.16
CA PHE A 232 -7.07 -12.53 -8.42
C PHE A 232 -8.07 -11.98 -9.44
N TRP A 233 -7.98 -10.70 -9.77
CA TRP A 233 -8.72 -10.09 -10.88
C TRP A 233 -8.10 -10.34 -12.25
N VAL A 234 -6.94 -10.99 -12.30
CA VAL A 234 -6.25 -11.41 -13.51
C VAL A 234 -6.18 -12.93 -13.61
N VAL A 235 -5.86 -13.60 -12.50
CA VAL A 235 -5.64 -15.07 -12.51
C VAL A 235 -6.74 -15.85 -11.80
N GLY A 236 -7.75 -15.19 -11.25
CA GLY A 236 -8.77 -15.84 -10.40
C GLY A 236 -8.23 -16.21 -9.00
N SER A 237 -9.13 -16.39 -8.04
CA SER A 237 -8.75 -16.95 -6.74
C SER A 237 -8.51 -18.46 -6.85
N PRO A 238 -7.64 -19.06 -6.00
CA PRO A 238 -7.34 -20.48 -6.05
C PRO A 238 -8.55 -21.39 -5.89
N ASP A 239 -9.57 -20.94 -5.15
CA ASP A 239 -10.83 -21.68 -4.93
C ASP A 239 -11.94 -21.33 -5.93
N GLY A 240 -11.65 -20.47 -6.92
CA GLY A 240 -12.58 -20.02 -7.95
C GLY A 240 -13.76 -19.18 -7.45
N THR A 241 -13.75 -18.74 -6.19
CA THR A 241 -14.87 -18.00 -5.58
C THR A 241 -14.79 -16.50 -5.72
N TYR A 242 -13.63 -15.97 -6.11
CA TYR A 242 -13.36 -14.53 -6.19
C TYR A 242 -12.43 -14.19 -7.37
N GLY A 243 -12.67 -13.02 -7.97
CA GLY A 243 -11.94 -12.61 -9.16
C GLY A 243 -12.39 -13.39 -10.41
N PHE A 244 -11.59 -13.36 -11.44
CA PHE A 244 -11.78 -14.17 -12.65
C PHE A 244 -10.44 -14.38 -13.36
N TYR A 245 -10.35 -15.42 -14.18
CA TYR A 245 -9.18 -15.66 -15.02
C TYR A 245 -9.35 -14.94 -16.35
N ASP A 246 -8.53 -13.92 -16.57
CA ASP A 246 -8.47 -13.16 -17.81
C ASP A 246 -7.46 -13.81 -18.76
N GLU A 247 -7.94 -14.75 -19.57
CA GLU A 247 -7.12 -15.55 -20.47
C GLU A 247 -6.28 -14.68 -21.44
N GLN A 248 -6.90 -13.64 -22.00
CA GLN A 248 -6.20 -12.74 -22.94
C GLN A 248 -5.10 -11.94 -22.23
N CYS A 249 -5.42 -11.35 -21.10
CA CYS A 249 -4.46 -10.58 -20.32
C CYS A 249 -3.27 -11.44 -19.83
N VAL A 250 -3.55 -12.67 -19.40
CA VAL A 250 -2.49 -13.61 -18.99
C VAL A 250 -1.63 -14.02 -20.18
N ALA A 251 -2.23 -14.28 -21.35
CA ALA A 251 -1.48 -14.64 -22.55
C ALA A 251 -0.54 -13.51 -23.00
N ASP A 252 -1.00 -12.25 -22.95
CA ASP A 252 -0.19 -11.09 -23.29
C ASP A 252 1.00 -10.94 -22.32
N PHE A 253 0.77 -11.08 -21.00
CA PHE A 253 1.85 -11.03 -20.02
C PHE A 253 2.86 -12.17 -20.16
N GLU A 254 2.41 -13.38 -20.46
CA GLU A 254 3.33 -14.51 -20.69
C GLU A 254 4.13 -14.35 -21.98
N TYR A 255 3.52 -13.76 -23.02
CA TYR A 255 4.24 -13.40 -24.23
C TYR A 255 5.35 -12.40 -23.94
N ASP A 256 5.06 -11.29 -23.24
CA ASP A 256 6.03 -10.27 -22.88
C ASP A 256 7.16 -10.84 -22.01
N ARG A 257 6.83 -11.70 -21.05
CA ARG A 257 7.82 -12.36 -20.18
C ARG A 257 8.87 -13.16 -20.98
N VAL A 258 8.47 -13.72 -22.09
CA VAL A 258 9.38 -14.54 -22.93
C VAL A 258 10.16 -13.67 -23.93
N HIS A 259 9.51 -12.65 -24.51
CA HIS A 259 10.06 -11.90 -25.65
C HIS A 259 10.65 -10.55 -25.26
N ASP A 260 10.27 -9.99 -24.11
CA ASP A 260 10.80 -8.73 -23.55
C ASP A 260 11.02 -8.83 -22.04
N PRO A 261 11.98 -9.70 -21.59
CA PRO A 261 12.20 -9.94 -20.18
C PRO A 261 12.72 -8.70 -19.41
N ASP A 262 13.31 -7.72 -20.10
CA ASP A 262 13.79 -6.49 -19.48
C ASP A 262 12.64 -5.53 -19.13
N TYR A 263 11.54 -5.60 -19.86
CA TYR A 263 10.31 -4.84 -19.58
C TYR A 263 9.47 -5.51 -18.48
N TYR A 264 9.55 -6.82 -18.37
CA TYR A 264 8.77 -7.65 -17.45
C TYR A 264 9.45 -7.78 -16.06
#